data_ad120270c698220c2407186f8dc6e744
#
_entry.id   ad120270c698220c2407186f8dc6e744
#
_cell.length_a   1.000
_cell.length_b   1.000
_cell.length_c   1.000
_cell.angle_alpha   90.00
_cell.angle_beta   90.00
_cell.angle_gamma   90.00
#
_symmetry.space_group_name_H-M   'P 1'
#
loop_
_entity.id
_entity.type
_entity.pdbx_description
1 polymer ?
#
loop_
_entity_poly.entity_id
_entity_poly.type
_entity_poly.pdbx_seq_one_letter_code
_entity_poly.pdbx_strand_id
1 'polypeptide(L)'
;MIKDYAVGIDIGGTNTKFGIVDRKGNILEQGRMRTDTYEKAEDFIAELYEHVSKLIVSHGGKEKFKGIGVGAPNGNYYSGTIEYAPNLKWKGIVPMADLIEKKFELPTKLTNDANAAAIGEMMYGVAKLSLIHI
;
A
#
# COMPACT_ATOMS: atom_id res chain seq x y z
N MET A 1 4.72 4.45 -21.95
CA MET A 1 3.51 5.12 -21.44
C MET A 1 3.80 5.80 -20.12
N ILE A 2 3.31 7.01 -19.95
CA ILE A 2 3.49 7.75 -18.71
C ILE A 2 2.55 7.18 -17.65
N LYS A 3 3.10 6.90 -16.47
CA LYS A 3 2.30 6.38 -15.36
C LYS A 3 1.98 7.54 -14.43
N ASP A 4 0.73 7.94 -14.43
CA ASP A 4 0.27 9.15 -13.75
C ASP A 4 -0.09 8.96 -12.29
N TYR A 5 -0.33 7.71 -11.88
CA TYR A 5 -0.89 7.42 -10.55
C TYR A 5 -0.11 6.36 -9.81
N ALA A 6 -0.30 6.34 -8.50
CA ALA A 6 0.13 5.25 -7.64
C ALA A 6 -0.94 5.02 -6.58
N VAL A 7 -0.94 3.82 -6.02
CA VAL A 7 -1.84 3.52 -4.89
C VAL A 7 -1.03 3.66 -3.60
N GLY A 8 -1.61 4.34 -2.62
CA GLY A 8 -1.06 4.37 -1.27
C GLY A 8 -1.98 3.59 -0.35
N ILE A 9 -1.41 2.69 0.44
CA ILE A 9 -2.16 1.88 1.40
C ILE A 9 -1.52 2.04 2.77
N ASP A 10 -2.32 2.42 3.76
CA ASP A 10 -1.88 2.59 5.14
C ASP A 10 -2.61 1.56 6.00
N ILE A 11 -1.89 0.51 6.40
CA ILE A 11 -2.45 -0.58 7.19
C ILE A 11 -2.33 -0.24 8.68
N GLY A 12 -3.47 -0.02 9.32
CA GLY A 12 -3.54 0.14 10.77
C GLY A 12 -4.13 -1.11 11.41
N GLY A 13 -4.03 -1.21 12.74
CA GLY A 13 -4.55 -2.36 13.45
C GLY A 13 -6.07 -2.53 13.35
N THR A 14 -6.78 -1.43 13.29
CA THR A 14 -8.25 -1.43 13.21
C THR A 14 -8.75 -1.16 11.80
N ASN A 15 -8.19 -0.14 11.16
CA ASN A 15 -8.61 0.30 9.82
C ASN A 15 -7.43 0.38 8.89
N THR A 16 -7.69 0.08 7.63
CA THR A 16 -6.74 0.28 6.54
C THR A 16 -7.28 1.37 5.63
N LYS A 17 -6.46 2.38 5.38
CA LYS A 17 -6.82 3.46 4.46
C LYS A 17 -6.09 3.26 3.15
N PHE A 18 -6.74 3.64 2.06
CA PHE A 18 -6.12 3.53 0.75
C PHE A 18 -6.51 4.72 -0.10
N GLY A 19 -5.68 5.04 -1.07
CA GLY A 19 -5.95 6.17 -1.93
C GLY A 19 -5.18 6.11 -3.22
N ILE A 20 -5.66 6.88 -4.19
CA ILE A 20 -4.99 7.10 -5.45
C ILE A 20 -4.28 8.44 -5.34
N VAL A 21 -2.97 8.45 -5.61
CA VAL A 21 -2.19 9.68 -5.59
C VAL A 21 -1.61 9.94 -6.97
N ASP A 22 -1.46 11.23 -7.29
CA ASP A 22 -0.84 11.62 -8.55
C ASP A 22 0.68 11.82 -8.37
N ARG A 23 1.36 12.22 -9.42
CA ARG A 23 2.81 12.39 -9.41
C ARG A 23 3.29 13.51 -8.48
N LYS A 24 2.40 14.40 -8.07
CA LYS A 24 2.70 15.51 -7.17
C LYS A 24 2.35 15.19 -5.72
N GLY A 25 1.85 14.00 -5.45
CA GLY A 25 1.47 13.60 -4.11
C GLY A 25 0.07 14.00 -3.69
N ASN A 26 -0.74 14.49 -4.62
CA ASN A 26 -2.14 14.83 -4.33
C ASN A 26 -2.98 13.56 -4.25
N ILE A 27 -3.81 13.47 -3.22
CA ILE A 27 -4.74 12.36 -3.06
C ILE A 27 -5.99 12.69 -3.89
N LEU A 28 -6.23 11.90 -4.93
CA LEU A 28 -7.33 12.14 -5.85
C LEU A 28 -8.61 11.44 -5.40
N GLU A 29 -8.47 10.29 -4.77
CA GLU A 29 -9.60 9.50 -4.30
C GLU A 29 -9.11 8.62 -3.17
N GLN A 30 -9.96 8.38 -2.16
CA GLN A 30 -9.56 7.57 -1.02
C GLN A 30 -10.74 6.81 -0.45
N GLY A 31 -10.42 5.78 0.33
CA GLY A 31 -11.39 4.99 1.04
C GLY A 31 -10.75 4.27 2.20
N ARG A 32 -11.53 3.46 2.89
CA ARG A 32 -11.00 2.65 3.99
C ARG A 32 -11.83 1.40 4.20
N MET A 33 -11.21 0.43 4.88
CA MET A 33 -11.87 -0.81 5.26
C MET A 33 -11.34 -1.25 6.62
N ARG A 34 -12.01 -2.19 7.26
CA ARG A 34 -11.56 -2.73 8.54
C ARG A 34 -10.37 -3.67 8.31
N THR A 35 -9.38 -3.58 9.20
CA THR A 35 -8.25 -4.51 9.21
C THR A 35 -8.53 -5.69 10.14
N ASP A 36 -9.11 -5.39 11.30
CA ASP A 36 -9.24 -6.33 12.41
C ASP A 36 -10.32 -7.39 12.23
N THR A 37 -11.04 -7.37 11.10
CA THR A 37 -12.01 -8.40 10.76
C THR A 37 -11.36 -9.68 10.22
N TYR A 38 -10.14 -9.56 9.68
CA TYR A 38 -9.51 -10.63 8.93
C TYR A 38 -8.43 -11.34 9.74
N GLU A 39 -8.63 -12.63 10.00
CA GLU A 39 -7.68 -13.47 10.73
C GLU A 39 -6.46 -13.83 9.89
N LYS A 40 -6.64 -13.90 8.56
CA LYS A 40 -5.58 -14.26 7.63
C LYS A 40 -5.24 -13.11 6.72
N ALA A 41 -3.95 -12.89 6.47
CA ALA A 41 -3.49 -11.83 5.59
C ALA A 41 -4.05 -12.01 4.17
N GLU A 42 -4.16 -13.24 3.70
CA GLU A 42 -4.69 -13.53 2.36
C GLU A 42 -6.14 -13.06 2.21
N ASP A 43 -6.95 -13.26 3.24
CA ASP A 43 -8.36 -12.82 3.21
C ASP A 43 -8.44 -11.30 3.24
N PHE A 44 -7.58 -10.66 4.01
CA PHE A 44 -7.47 -9.21 4.05
C PHE A 44 -7.12 -8.66 2.65
N ILE A 45 -6.14 -9.27 2.00
CA ILE A 45 -5.68 -8.83 0.69
C ILE A 45 -6.76 -9.02 -0.37
N ALA A 46 -7.53 -10.11 -0.29
CA ALA A 46 -8.64 -10.34 -1.21
C ALA A 46 -9.68 -9.22 -1.13
N GLU A 47 -10.02 -8.81 0.10
CA GLU A 47 -10.97 -7.72 0.29
C GLU A 47 -10.39 -6.37 -0.13
N LEU A 48 -9.12 -6.14 0.18
CA LEU A 48 -8.42 -4.94 -0.24
C LEU A 48 -8.44 -4.82 -1.77
N TYR A 49 -8.21 -5.92 -2.46
CA TYR A 49 -8.26 -5.95 -3.91
C TYR A 49 -9.62 -5.55 -4.44
N GLU A 50 -10.70 -6.02 -3.80
CA GLU A 50 -12.06 -5.67 -4.24
C GLU A 50 -12.30 -4.16 -4.17
N HIS A 51 -11.80 -3.50 -3.13
CA HIS A 51 -11.95 -2.06 -3.00
C HIS A 51 -11.04 -1.28 -3.94
N VAL A 52 -9.76 -1.63 -3.95
CA VAL A 52 -8.75 -0.83 -4.65
C VAL A 52 -8.80 -1.03 -6.16
N SER A 53 -9.11 -2.24 -6.63
CA SER A 53 -9.16 -2.51 -8.06
C SER A 53 -10.22 -1.64 -8.76
N LYS A 54 -11.31 -1.35 -8.08
CA LYS A 54 -12.35 -0.46 -8.63
C LYS A 54 -11.80 0.95 -8.85
N LEU A 55 -10.99 1.44 -7.92
CA LEU A 55 -10.36 2.76 -8.05
C LEU A 55 -9.34 2.76 -9.19
N ILE A 56 -8.58 1.69 -9.33
CA ILE A 56 -7.61 1.56 -10.40
C ILE A 56 -8.32 1.62 -11.76
N VAL A 57 -9.40 0.88 -11.91
CA VAL A 57 -10.18 0.87 -13.16
C VAL A 57 -10.75 2.25 -13.45
N SER A 58 -11.27 2.94 -12.44
CA SER A 58 -11.86 4.27 -12.63
C SER A 58 -10.82 5.32 -13.02
N HIS A 59 -9.54 5.04 -12.81
CA HIS A 59 -8.45 5.95 -13.16
C HIS A 59 -7.63 5.45 -14.37
N GLY A 60 -8.22 4.64 -15.21
CA GLY A 60 -7.61 4.24 -16.47
C GLY A 60 -6.95 2.88 -16.52
N GLY A 61 -7.00 2.12 -15.41
CA GLY A 61 -6.46 0.76 -15.37
C GLY A 61 -5.00 0.71 -14.93
N LYS A 62 -4.48 -0.51 -14.79
CA LYS A 62 -3.13 -0.76 -14.27
C LYS A 62 -2.03 -0.03 -15.07
N GLU A 63 -2.23 0.15 -16.35
CA GLU A 63 -1.22 0.77 -17.21
C GLU A 63 -0.90 2.21 -16.80
N LYS A 64 -1.82 2.86 -16.11
CA LYS A 64 -1.64 4.23 -15.63
C LYS A 64 -0.98 4.29 -14.26
N PHE A 65 -0.70 3.16 -13.64
CA PHE A 65 -0.19 3.12 -12.27
C PHE A 65 1.27 2.72 -12.21
N LYS A 66 2.05 3.51 -11.47
CA LYS A 66 3.47 3.23 -11.23
C LYS A 66 3.64 2.02 -10.33
N GLY A 67 2.75 1.88 -9.35
CA GLY A 67 2.81 0.80 -8.39
C GLY A 67 2.01 1.09 -7.13
N ILE A 68 2.26 0.30 -6.10
CA ILE A 68 1.56 0.39 -4.83
C ILE A 68 2.58 0.59 -3.72
N GLY A 69 2.39 1.66 -2.93
CA GLY A 69 3.16 1.88 -1.71
C GLY A 69 2.32 1.47 -0.51
N VAL A 70 2.91 0.74 0.42
CA VAL A 70 2.21 0.24 1.60
C VAL A 70 2.93 0.70 2.86
N GLY A 71 2.21 1.33 3.77
CA GLY A 71 2.69 1.64 5.10
C GLY A 71 2.03 0.70 6.10
N ALA A 72 2.80 0.16 7.03
CA ALA A 72 2.28 -0.77 8.01
C ALA A 72 3.09 -0.72 9.29
N PRO A 73 2.48 -1.02 10.45
CA PRO A 73 3.24 -1.12 11.69
C PRO A 73 4.27 -2.26 11.56
N ASN A 74 5.47 -2.02 12.06
CA ASN A 74 6.58 -2.97 11.98
C ASN A 74 6.92 -3.37 10.54
N GLY A 75 6.65 -2.49 9.58
CA GLY A 75 7.01 -2.72 8.19
C GLY A 75 8.51 -2.59 7.96
N ASN A 76 9.07 -3.53 7.22
CA ASN A 76 10.47 -3.54 6.84
C ASN A 76 10.59 -3.24 5.34
N TYR A 77 11.16 -2.08 5.03
CA TYR A 77 11.27 -1.61 3.65
C TYR A 77 12.12 -2.56 2.78
N TYR A 78 13.18 -3.10 3.35
CA TYR A 78 14.13 -3.91 2.59
C TYR A 78 13.59 -5.29 2.22
N SER A 79 12.85 -5.91 3.12
CA SER A 79 12.29 -7.25 2.89
C SER A 79 10.85 -7.22 2.39
N GLY A 80 10.15 -6.08 2.54
CA GLY A 80 8.74 -5.99 2.18
C GLY A 80 7.83 -6.75 3.12
N THR A 81 8.27 -6.96 4.37
CA THR A 81 7.55 -7.78 5.34
C THR A 81 7.04 -6.95 6.51
N ILE A 82 5.96 -7.42 7.12
CA ILE A 82 5.49 -6.92 8.41
C ILE A 82 5.99 -7.93 9.45
N GLU A 83 6.74 -7.46 10.45
CA GLU A 83 7.44 -8.37 11.37
C GLU A 83 6.95 -8.21 12.80
N TYR A 84 6.25 -9.24 13.29
CA TYR A 84 5.81 -9.34 14.67
C TYR A 84 5.00 -8.13 15.16
N ALA A 85 4.07 -7.66 14.34
CA ALA A 85 3.25 -6.51 14.68
C ALA A 85 2.20 -6.88 15.72
N PRO A 86 2.26 -6.31 16.94
CA PRO A 86 1.33 -6.72 18.00
C PRO A 86 -0.11 -6.29 17.77
N ASN A 87 -0.32 -5.24 16.98
CA ASN A 87 -1.65 -4.72 16.72
C ASN A 87 -2.36 -5.39 15.55
N LEU A 88 -1.69 -6.30 14.87
CA LEU A 88 -2.28 -7.03 13.74
C LEU A 88 -2.52 -8.47 14.13
N LYS A 89 -3.58 -9.06 13.56
CA LYS A 89 -3.93 -10.46 13.86
C LYS A 89 -2.99 -11.44 13.19
N TRP A 90 -2.30 -11.01 12.14
CA TRP A 90 -1.39 -11.85 11.38
C TRP A 90 -0.06 -11.93 12.12
N LYS A 91 0.27 -13.13 12.60
CA LYS A 91 1.43 -13.30 13.47
C LYS A 91 2.69 -13.59 12.69
N GLY A 92 3.83 -13.34 13.34
CA GLY A 92 5.15 -13.64 12.78
C GLY A 92 5.55 -12.66 11.69
N ILE A 93 6.18 -13.19 10.65
CA ILE A 93 6.67 -12.40 9.52
C ILE A 93 5.73 -12.61 8.35
N VAL A 94 5.10 -11.53 7.89
CA VAL A 94 4.12 -11.57 6.80
C VAL A 94 4.74 -10.90 5.57
N PRO A 95 4.91 -11.61 4.45
CA PRO A 95 5.49 -11.03 3.22
C PRO A 95 4.46 -10.18 2.48
N MET A 96 4.04 -9.10 3.10
CA MET A 96 2.91 -8.29 2.64
C MET A 96 3.13 -7.70 1.26
N ALA A 97 4.33 -7.15 0.98
CA ALA A 97 4.60 -6.55 -0.31
C ALA A 97 4.49 -7.57 -1.43
N ASP A 98 5.05 -8.77 -1.23
CA ASP A 98 4.98 -9.82 -2.25
C ASP A 98 3.55 -10.30 -2.47
N LEU A 99 2.78 -10.43 -1.39
CA LEU A 99 1.38 -10.88 -1.50
C LEU A 99 0.54 -9.86 -2.27
N ILE A 100 0.74 -8.58 -1.99
CA ILE A 100 0.00 -7.52 -2.69
C ILE A 100 0.47 -7.44 -4.15
N GLU A 101 1.77 -7.51 -4.40
CA GLU A 101 2.30 -7.46 -5.76
C GLU A 101 1.74 -8.57 -6.63
N LYS A 102 1.67 -9.79 -6.09
CA LYS A 102 1.11 -10.93 -6.83
C LYS A 102 -0.37 -10.75 -7.11
N LYS A 103 -1.11 -10.24 -6.14
CA LYS A 103 -2.57 -10.09 -6.29
C LYS A 103 -2.92 -8.98 -7.27
N PHE A 104 -2.22 -7.85 -7.17
CA PHE A 104 -2.53 -6.67 -7.98
C PHE A 104 -1.78 -6.61 -9.30
N GLU A 105 -0.70 -7.40 -9.43
CA GLU A 105 0.17 -7.39 -10.59
C GLU A 105 0.75 -6.00 -10.86
N LEU A 106 1.15 -5.34 -9.77
CA LEU A 106 1.80 -4.03 -9.80
C LEU A 106 3.00 -4.04 -8.85
N PRO A 107 4.10 -3.36 -9.19
CA PRO A 107 5.23 -3.26 -8.27
C PRO A 107 4.80 -2.70 -6.93
N THR A 108 5.22 -3.31 -5.84
CA THR A 108 4.79 -2.95 -4.50
C THR A 108 5.98 -2.75 -3.58
N LYS A 109 5.96 -1.66 -2.83
CA LYS A 109 6.97 -1.36 -1.81
C LYS A 109 6.28 -1.10 -0.49
N LEU A 110 6.96 -1.48 0.60
CA LEU A 110 6.39 -1.40 1.94
C LEU A 110 7.33 -0.60 2.84
N THR A 111 6.76 0.14 3.77
CA THR A 111 7.50 0.94 4.74
C THR A 111 6.73 0.98 6.05
N ASN A 112 7.32 1.55 7.09
CA ASN A 112 6.63 1.78 8.36
C ASN A 112 6.02 3.18 8.46
N ASP A 113 6.00 3.94 7.37
CA ASP A 113 5.38 5.25 7.34
C ASP A 113 3.85 5.12 7.35
N ALA A 114 3.18 6.05 8.03
CA ALA A 114 1.72 6.06 8.13
C ALA A 114 1.06 7.12 7.26
N ASN A 115 1.81 7.87 6.46
CA ASN A 115 1.28 8.93 5.62
C ASN A 115 1.02 8.41 4.21
N ALA A 116 -0.27 8.30 3.83
CA ALA A 116 -0.65 7.74 2.54
C ALA A 116 -0.08 8.51 1.35
N ALA A 117 0.01 9.84 1.45
CA ALA A 117 0.57 10.65 0.36
C ALA A 117 2.06 10.35 0.17
N ALA A 118 2.82 10.31 1.27
CA ALA A 118 4.25 9.98 1.21
C ALA A 118 4.46 8.55 0.73
N ILE A 119 3.61 7.63 1.16
CA ILE A 119 3.65 6.23 0.72
C ILE A 119 3.46 6.14 -0.79
N GLY A 120 2.48 6.86 -1.32
CA GLY A 120 2.24 6.89 -2.77
C GLY A 120 3.40 7.51 -3.53
N GLU A 121 3.92 8.64 -3.03
CA GLU A 121 5.06 9.32 -3.64
C GLU A 121 6.31 8.46 -3.71
N MET A 122 6.48 7.55 -2.76
CA MET A 122 7.59 6.62 -2.75
C MET A 122 7.72 5.87 -4.07
N MET A 123 6.60 5.61 -4.73
CA MET A 123 6.59 4.89 -6.00
C MET A 123 7.14 5.72 -7.17
N TYR A 124 7.19 7.04 -7.01
CA TYR A 124 7.80 7.93 -8.00
C TYR A 124 9.26 8.26 -7.69
N GLY A 125 9.76 7.80 -6.54
CA GLY A 125 11.13 8.03 -6.14
C GLY A 125 11.39 9.35 -5.44
N VAL A 126 10.42 10.24 -5.35
CA VAL A 126 10.60 11.56 -4.74
C VAL A 126 10.73 11.46 -3.22
N ALA A 127 9.77 10.81 -2.58
CA ALA A 127 9.79 10.63 -1.13
C ALA A 127 10.96 9.75 -0.69
N LYS A 128 11.42 8.87 -1.55
CA LYS A 128 12.56 8.01 -1.27
C LYS A 128 13.82 8.81 -0.97
N LEU A 129 14.02 9.92 -1.69
CA LEU A 129 15.17 10.79 -1.43
C LEU A 129 15.08 11.43 -0.04
N SER A 130 13.90 11.83 0.36
CA SER A 130 13.68 12.37 1.70
C SER A 130 13.95 11.33 2.78
N LEU A 131 13.57 10.10 2.56
CA LEU A 131 13.80 9.01 3.51
C LEU A 131 15.29 8.71 3.67
N ILE A 132 16.07 8.86 2.62
CA ILE A 132 17.51 8.62 2.67
C ILE A 132 18.20 9.67 3.53
N HIS A 133 17.67 10.86 3.59
CA HIS A 133 18.26 11.96 4.36
C HIS A 133 17.85 11.97 5.84
N ILE A 134 17.01 11.07 6.22
CA ILE A 134 16.62 10.90 7.61
C ILE A 134 17.56 9.93 8.29
#